data_cee13822309e4952dc7950d3678d1d0c
#
_entry.id   cee13822309e4952dc7950d3678d1d0c
#
_cell.length_a   1.000
_cell.length_b   1.000
_cell.length_c   1.000
_cell.angle_alpha   90.00
_cell.angle_beta   90.00
_cell.angle_gamma   90.00
#
_symmetry.space_group_name_H-M   'P 1'
#
loop_
_entity.id
_entity.type
_entity.pdbx_description
1 polymer ?
#
loop_
_entity_poly.entity_id
_entity_poly.type
_entity_poly.pdbx_seq_one_letter_code
_entity_poly.pdbx_strand_id
1 'polypeptide(L)'
;MQISALTITIKDEARKQIYLQILSDQFCMGIISSIIDDPKTAVEIAKTTSIPISTVYRRLQFLQENKVLKTSGGLNKDGKYFVYLSKLKSASTHFDGSEIWVSVTPNLNFTIN
;
A
#
# COMPACT_ATOMS: atom_id res chain seq x y z
N MET A 1 -12.63 13.93 -20.82
CA MET A 1 -12.68 14.67 -19.55
C MET A 1 -11.71 14.07 -18.57
N GLN A 2 -10.93 14.90 -17.95
CA GLN A 2 -9.96 14.45 -16.98
C GLN A 2 -10.55 14.56 -15.58
N ILE A 3 -10.45 13.47 -14.83
CA ILE A 3 -10.89 13.46 -13.45
C ILE A 3 -9.65 13.64 -12.58
N SER A 4 -9.63 14.71 -11.82
CA SER A 4 -8.54 14.94 -10.87
C SER A 4 -8.66 14.00 -9.69
N ALA A 5 -7.58 13.33 -9.36
CA ALA A 5 -7.54 12.50 -8.18
C ALA A 5 -7.57 13.38 -6.93
N LEU A 6 -8.32 12.97 -5.93
CA LEU A 6 -8.37 13.68 -4.66
C LEU A 6 -7.07 13.45 -3.90
N THR A 7 -6.37 14.53 -3.57
CA THR A 7 -5.17 14.46 -2.77
C THR A 7 -5.50 14.89 -1.34
N ILE A 8 -5.11 14.07 -0.38
CA ILE A 8 -5.42 14.28 1.03
C ILE A 8 -4.14 14.57 1.78
N THR A 9 -4.10 15.69 2.50
CA THR A 9 -2.97 16.00 3.39
C THR A 9 -3.19 15.30 4.72
N ILE A 10 -2.20 14.56 5.17
CA ILE A 10 -2.28 13.79 6.41
C ILE A 10 -1.98 14.74 7.57
N LYS A 11 -2.97 14.96 8.43
CA LYS A 11 -2.84 15.91 9.55
C LYS A 11 -2.56 15.23 10.88
N ASP A 12 -2.98 13.99 11.05
CA ASP A 12 -2.71 13.24 12.27
C ASP A 12 -1.22 12.89 12.34
N GLU A 13 -0.57 13.31 13.41
CA GLU A 13 0.89 13.15 13.53
C GLU A 13 1.31 11.68 13.52
N ALA A 14 0.61 10.83 14.25
CA ALA A 14 0.92 9.41 14.28
C ALA A 14 0.77 8.79 12.89
N ARG A 15 -0.29 9.17 12.18
CA ARG A 15 -0.55 8.68 10.83
C ARG A 15 0.52 9.18 9.85
N LYS A 16 0.94 10.42 10.00
CA LYS A 16 2.01 10.98 9.18
C LYS A 16 3.30 10.20 9.36
N GLN A 17 3.66 9.85 10.60
CA GLN A 17 4.86 9.05 10.86
C GLN A 17 4.79 7.68 10.22
N ILE A 18 3.62 7.05 10.19
CA ILE A 18 3.42 5.76 9.53
C ILE A 18 3.71 5.89 8.02
N TYR A 19 3.18 6.92 7.37
CA TYR A 19 3.45 7.11 5.95
C TYR A 19 4.92 7.38 5.66
N LEU A 20 5.58 8.16 6.52
CA LEU A 20 7.02 8.41 6.35
C LEU A 20 7.81 7.12 6.48
N GLN A 21 7.42 6.26 7.40
CA GLN A 21 8.04 4.96 7.60
C GLN A 21 7.86 4.06 6.36
N ILE A 22 6.66 4.04 5.81
CA ILE A 22 6.35 3.27 4.60
C ILE A 22 7.18 3.77 3.42
N LEU A 23 7.20 5.09 3.23
CA LEU A 23 7.86 5.70 2.07
C LEU A 23 9.39 5.57 2.12
N SER A 24 9.96 5.36 3.31
CA SER A 24 11.39 5.17 3.46
C SER A 24 11.83 3.70 3.35
N ASP A 25 10.87 2.78 3.27
CA ASP A 25 11.17 1.35 3.21
C ASP A 25 10.98 0.83 1.79
N GLN A 26 12.08 0.44 1.16
CA GLN A 26 12.04 -0.02 -0.23
C GLN A 26 11.18 -1.29 -0.41
N PHE A 27 11.09 -2.14 0.62
CA PHE A 27 10.24 -3.33 0.53
C PHE A 27 8.76 -2.97 0.54
N CYS A 28 8.35 -2.06 1.43
CA CYS A 28 6.97 -1.56 1.43
C CYS A 28 6.63 -0.91 0.10
N MET A 29 7.53 -0.09 -0.43
CA MET A 29 7.29 0.58 -1.70
C MET A 29 7.18 -0.40 -2.86
N GLY A 30 8.04 -1.41 -2.89
CA GLY A 30 7.97 -2.44 -3.92
C GLY A 30 6.66 -3.23 -3.87
N ILE A 31 6.23 -3.60 -2.66
CA ILE A 31 4.98 -4.33 -2.47
C ILE A 31 3.79 -3.47 -2.93
N ILE A 32 3.71 -2.24 -2.44
CA ILE A 32 2.61 -1.33 -2.81
C ILE A 32 2.56 -1.13 -4.32
N SER A 33 3.71 -0.85 -4.93
CA SER A 33 3.78 -0.63 -6.37
C SER A 33 3.24 -1.83 -7.16
N SER A 34 3.48 -3.04 -6.68
CA SER A 34 3.06 -4.26 -7.38
C SER A 34 1.55 -4.51 -7.32
N ILE A 35 0.83 -3.84 -6.42
CA ILE A 35 -0.59 -4.09 -6.19
C ILE A 35 -1.45 -2.83 -6.27
N ILE A 36 -1.00 -1.84 -7.02
CA ILE A 36 -1.84 -0.65 -7.27
C ILE A 36 -2.91 -0.99 -8.31
N ASP A 37 -2.54 -1.64 -9.39
CA ASP A 37 -3.45 -1.91 -10.50
C ASP A 37 -4.11 -3.28 -10.44
N ASP A 38 -3.40 -4.27 -9.90
CA ASP A 38 -3.90 -5.65 -9.84
C ASP A 38 -3.73 -6.23 -8.44
N PRO A 39 -4.81 -6.78 -7.86
CA PRO A 39 -4.66 -7.49 -6.61
C PRO A 39 -3.82 -8.75 -6.80
N LYS A 40 -3.01 -9.08 -5.80
CA LYS A 40 -2.11 -10.24 -5.85
C LYS A 40 -2.10 -10.96 -4.51
N THR A 41 -1.82 -12.25 -4.57
CA THR A 41 -1.51 -13.02 -3.37
C THR A 41 -0.09 -12.70 -2.91
N ALA A 42 0.25 -13.07 -1.68
CA ALA A 42 1.61 -12.86 -1.16
C ALA A 42 2.65 -13.55 -2.03
N VAL A 43 2.36 -14.76 -2.51
CA VAL A 43 3.29 -15.50 -3.36
C VAL A 43 3.51 -14.79 -4.69
N GLU A 44 2.42 -14.26 -5.28
CA GLU A 44 2.53 -13.49 -6.52
C GLU A 44 3.35 -12.21 -6.33
N ILE A 45 3.14 -11.53 -5.19
CA ILE A 45 3.92 -10.34 -4.87
C ILE A 45 5.41 -10.69 -4.77
N ALA A 46 5.73 -11.77 -4.07
CA ALA A 46 7.12 -12.20 -3.91
C ALA A 46 7.76 -12.48 -5.28
N LYS A 47 7.01 -13.12 -6.18
CA LYS A 47 7.51 -13.41 -7.53
C LYS A 47 7.71 -12.14 -8.35
N THR A 48 6.73 -11.24 -8.29
CA THR A 48 6.77 -10.00 -9.07
C THR A 48 7.88 -9.07 -8.62
N THR A 49 8.09 -8.98 -7.30
CA THR A 49 9.03 -8.02 -6.73
C THR A 49 10.41 -8.60 -6.46
N SER A 50 10.56 -9.92 -6.49
CA SER A 50 11.77 -10.64 -6.07
C SER A 50 12.13 -10.40 -4.60
N ILE A 51 11.16 -9.99 -3.80
CA ILE A 51 11.33 -9.87 -2.34
C ILE A 51 11.12 -11.24 -1.71
N PRO A 52 11.96 -11.65 -0.75
CA PRO A 52 11.76 -12.93 -0.07
C PRO A 52 10.37 -13.02 0.56
N ILE A 53 9.75 -14.19 0.45
CA ILE A 53 8.37 -14.38 0.88
C ILE A 53 8.14 -14.05 2.36
N SER A 54 9.10 -14.36 3.22
CA SER A 54 8.98 -14.03 4.64
C SER A 54 8.94 -12.53 4.88
N THR A 55 9.71 -11.77 4.09
CA THR A 55 9.70 -10.30 4.15
C THR A 55 8.37 -9.76 3.63
N VAL A 56 7.86 -10.35 2.54
CA VAL A 56 6.55 -9.97 2.00
C VAL A 56 5.47 -10.11 3.06
N TYR A 57 5.41 -11.26 3.75
CA TYR A 57 4.38 -11.48 4.77
C TYR A 57 4.48 -10.47 5.91
N ARG A 58 5.68 -10.17 6.38
CA ARG A 58 5.85 -9.21 7.48
C ARG A 58 5.45 -7.80 7.06
N ARG A 59 5.82 -7.40 5.85
CA ARG A 59 5.44 -6.08 5.36
C ARG A 59 3.95 -5.98 5.07
N LEU A 60 3.34 -7.04 4.53
CA LEU A 60 1.88 -7.06 4.31
C LEU A 60 1.14 -6.90 5.63
N GLN A 61 1.60 -7.58 6.67
CA GLN A 61 0.98 -7.46 7.99
C GLN A 61 1.07 -6.02 8.50
N PHE A 62 2.24 -5.40 8.39
CA PHE A 62 2.43 -4.02 8.80
C PHE A 62 1.53 -3.06 8.02
N LEU A 63 1.48 -3.21 6.70
CA LEU A 63 0.67 -2.35 5.85
C LEU A 63 -0.82 -2.54 6.13
N GLN A 64 -1.25 -3.77 6.36
CA GLN A 64 -2.64 -4.07 6.67
C GLN A 64 -3.06 -3.52 8.02
N GLU A 65 -2.24 -3.69 9.04
CA GLU A 65 -2.49 -3.14 10.38
C GLU A 65 -2.61 -1.62 10.33
N ASN A 66 -1.89 -0.98 9.43
CA ASN A 66 -1.92 0.47 9.27
C ASN A 66 -2.89 0.93 8.19
N LYS A 67 -3.76 0.04 7.74
CA LYS A 67 -4.91 0.34 6.87
C LYS A 67 -4.52 0.94 5.51
N VAL A 68 -3.39 0.50 4.98
CA VAL A 68 -2.92 0.93 3.67
C VAL A 68 -3.34 -0.06 2.58
N LEU A 69 -3.78 -1.25 2.97
CA LEU A 69 -4.17 -2.30 2.04
C LEU A 69 -5.64 -2.67 2.20
N LYS A 70 -6.24 -3.03 1.07
CA LYS A 70 -7.51 -3.75 1.05
C LYS A 70 -7.18 -5.22 0.84
N THR A 71 -7.74 -6.07 1.69
CA THR A 71 -7.54 -7.51 1.62
C THR A 71 -8.86 -8.18 1.30
N SER A 72 -8.83 -9.10 0.37
CA SER A 72 -9.99 -9.90 0.00
C SER A 72 -9.58 -11.36 0.05
N GLY A 73 -10.48 -12.22 0.52
CA GLY A 73 -10.20 -13.65 0.65
C GLY A 73 -11.10 -14.48 -0.22
N GLY A 74 -10.69 -15.73 -0.44
CA GLY A 74 -11.46 -16.69 -1.19
C GLY A 74 -11.05 -18.09 -0.82
N LEU A 75 -11.73 -19.05 -1.46
CA LEU A 75 -11.44 -20.47 -1.32
C LEU A 75 -11.18 -21.06 -2.69
N ASN A 76 -10.21 -21.95 -2.76
CA ASN A 76 -9.98 -22.76 -3.95
C ASN A 76 -9.69 -24.19 -3.49
N LYS A 77 -9.32 -25.07 -4.41
CA LYS A 77 -9.08 -26.48 -4.06
C LYS A 77 -7.90 -26.64 -3.11
N ASP A 78 -7.01 -25.65 -3.02
CA ASP A 78 -5.86 -25.69 -2.12
C ASP A 78 -6.16 -25.06 -0.77
N GLY A 79 -7.38 -24.56 -0.56
CA GLY A 79 -7.80 -23.96 0.69
C GLY A 79 -8.04 -22.46 0.59
N LYS A 80 -7.86 -21.79 1.71
CA LYS A 80 -8.10 -20.35 1.83
C LYS A 80 -6.93 -19.57 1.24
N TYR A 81 -7.23 -18.49 0.53
CA TYR A 81 -6.21 -17.57 0.02
C TYR A 81 -6.64 -16.14 0.23
N PHE A 82 -5.67 -15.22 0.19
CA PHE A 82 -5.93 -13.79 0.31
C PHE A 82 -5.24 -13.06 -0.84
N VAL A 83 -5.92 -12.05 -1.37
CA VAL A 83 -5.33 -11.12 -2.33
C VAL A 83 -5.31 -9.73 -1.71
N TYR A 84 -4.32 -8.96 -2.08
CA TYR A 84 -4.04 -7.65 -1.51
C TYR A 84 -4.05 -6.61 -2.62
N LEU A 85 -4.62 -5.46 -2.32
CA LEU A 85 -4.65 -4.32 -3.23
C LEU A 85 -4.26 -3.08 -2.42
N SER A 86 -3.45 -2.20 -3.01
CA SER A 86 -3.07 -0.96 -2.34
C SER A 86 -4.23 0.02 -2.32
N LYS A 87 -4.49 0.61 -1.16
CA LYS A 87 -5.41 1.75 -1.06
C LYS A 87 -4.74 3.04 -1.48
N LEU A 88 -3.42 3.03 -1.62
CA LEU A 88 -2.60 4.18 -1.92
C LEU A 88 -2.16 4.11 -3.37
N LYS A 89 -2.41 5.16 -4.14
CA LYS A 89 -1.93 5.27 -5.51
C LYS A 89 -0.62 6.01 -5.57
N SER A 90 -0.51 7.10 -4.85
CA SER A 90 0.71 7.90 -4.80
C SER A 90 0.76 8.67 -3.49
N ALA A 91 1.95 9.13 -3.17
CA ALA A 91 2.16 9.98 -2.00
C ALA A 91 3.29 10.94 -2.29
N SER A 92 3.26 12.08 -1.62
CA SER A 92 4.34 13.06 -1.70
C SER A 92 4.67 13.54 -0.31
N THR A 93 5.94 13.90 -0.13
CA THR A 93 6.40 14.49 1.11
C THR A 93 7.06 15.82 0.79
N HIS A 94 6.93 16.77 1.70
CA HIS A 94 7.52 18.07 1.55
C HIS A 94 8.08 18.53 2.89
N PHE A 95 9.31 18.92 2.92
CA PHE A 95 9.95 19.50 4.10
C PHE A 95 10.26 20.96 3.81
N ASP A 96 9.78 21.86 4.65
CA ASP A 96 9.92 23.29 4.44
C ASP A 96 11.01 23.95 5.29
N GLY A 97 11.85 23.13 5.92
CA GLY A 97 12.89 23.62 6.82
C GLY A 97 12.47 23.58 8.28
N SER A 98 11.19 23.35 8.54
CA SER A 98 10.63 23.26 9.90
C SER A 98 9.73 22.03 10.05
N GLU A 99 8.79 21.85 9.14
CA GLU A 99 7.79 20.78 9.22
C GLU A 99 7.82 19.90 7.98
N ILE A 100 7.36 18.67 8.16
CA ILE A 100 7.16 17.73 7.06
C ILE A 100 5.68 17.61 6.80
N TRP A 101 5.33 17.70 5.51
CA TRP A 101 3.96 17.51 5.03
C TRP A 101 3.91 16.19 4.27
N VAL A 102 2.84 15.42 4.48
CA VAL A 102 2.59 14.20 3.73
C VAL A 102 1.22 14.31 3.09
N SER A 103 1.18 14.10 1.78
CA SER A 103 -0.08 14.08 1.03
C SER A 103 -0.19 12.75 0.30
N VAL A 104 -1.39 12.20 0.27
CA VAL A 104 -1.63 10.91 -0.36
C VAL A 104 -2.77 11.02 -1.35
N THR A 105 -2.68 10.24 -2.42
CA THR A 105 -3.74 10.10 -3.41
C THR A 105 -4.30 8.70 -3.30
N PRO A 106 -5.61 8.55 -3.04
CA PRO A 106 -6.21 7.22 -2.93
C PRO A 106 -6.18 6.47 -4.26
N ASN A 107 -6.10 5.16 -4.17
CA ASN A 107 -6.23 4.29 -5.31
C ASN A 107 -7.71 3.99 -5.54
N LEU A 108 -8.27 4.51 -6.63
CA LEU A 108 -9.69 4.32 -6.92
C LEU A 108 -10.02 2.90 -7.38
N ASN A 109 -9.02 2.11 -7.76
CA ASN A 109 -9.23 0.73 -8.19
C ASN A 109 -9.67 -0.18 -7.05
N PHE A 110 -9.43 0.21 -5.80
CA PHE A 110 -9.77 -0.66 -4.67
C PHE A 110 -11.28 -0.79 -4.44
N THR A 111 -12.10 -0.05 -5.16
CA THR A 111 -13.56 -0.17 -5.07
C THR A 111 -14.07 -1.39 -5.82
N ILE A 112 -13.24 -2.06 -6.57
CA ILE A 112 -13.63 -3.28 -7.28
C ILE A 112 -13.85 -4.39 -6.28
N ASN A 113 -14.94 -5.09 -6.44
CA ASN A 113 -15.32 -6.19 -5.55
C ASN A 113 -14.42 -7.40 -5.72
#